data_588cea06d2506c89478638ecbcbf60b3
#
_entry.id   588cea06d2506c89478638ecbcbf60b3
#
_cell.length_a   1.000
_cell.length_b   1.000
_cell.length_c   1.000
_cell.angle_alpha   90.00
_cell.angle_beta   90.00
_cell.angle_gamma   90.00
#
_symmetry.space_group_name_H-M   'P 1'
#
loop_
_entity.id
_entity.type
_entity.pdbx_description
1 polymer ?
#
loop_
_entity_poly.entity_id
_entity_poly.type
_entity_poly.pdbx_seq_one_letter_code
_entity_poly.pdbx_strand_id
1 'polypeptide(L)'
;MNRKVFLTLVVSLFVVISVKFIFWNSSEKNHTSGVCLPIIAITQIIEHPSLDQERYGIIQALAKAGYIDGQTVKIVYQNAQGNMATAAQIVNQLLSQQPKVMVAISTPSARAAFSLIKSFKG
;
A
#
# COMPACT_ATOMS: atom_id res chain seq x y z
N MET A 1 16.21 -53.95 14.02
CA MET A 1 15.28 -52.88 14.36
C MET A 1 13.86 -53.43 14.20
N ASN A 2 13.07 -53.46 15.27
CA ASN A 2 11.74 -54.07 15.25
C ASN A 2 10.79 -53.25 14.33
N ARG A 3 10.09 -53.94 13.41
CA ARG A 3 9.12 -53.32 12.47
C ARG A 3 8.13 -52.38 13.20
N LYS A 4 7.75 -52.69 14.42
CA LYS A 4 6.87 -51.90 15.26
C LYS A 4 7.49 -50.56 15.67
N VAL A 5 8.78 -50.52 16.02
CA VAL A 5 9.51 -49.30 16.40
C VAL A 5 9.72 -48.39 15.19
N PHE A 6 9.99 -48.97 14.03
CA PHE A 6 10.12 -48.24 12.78
C PHE A 6 8.79 -47.56 12.36
N LEU A 7 7.67 -48.29 12.53
CA LEU A 7 6.33 -47.76 12.21
C LEU A 7 5.94 -46.60 13.13
N THR A 8 6.26 -46.69 14.43
CA THR A 8 5.97 -45.60 15.40
C THR A 8 6.81 -44.35 15.14
N LEU A 9 8.06 -44.50 14.74
CA LEU A 9 8.93 -43.39 14.35
C LEU A 9 8.43 -42.67 13.08
N VAL A 10 7.99 -43.43 12.08
CA VAL A 10 7.45 -42.86 10.84
C VAL A 10 6.15 -42.09 11.10
N VAL A 11 5.25 -42.63 11.91
CA VAL A 11 3.99 -41.99 12.27
C VAL A 11 4.25 -40.70 13.08
N SER A 12 5.18 -40.73 14.03
CA SER A 12 5.58 -39.54 14.81
C SER A 12 6.15 -38.44 13.90
N LEU A 13 6.98 -38.81 12.91
CA LEU A 13 7.55 -37.85 11.96
C LEU A 13 6.46 -37.19 11.09
N PHE A 14 5.46 -37.98 10.63
CA PHE A 14 4.34 -37.43 9.86
C PHE A 14 3.48 -36.46 10.65
N VAL A 15 3.22 -36.75 11.92
CA VAL A 15 2.46 -35.85 12.81
C VAL A 15 3.19 -34.51 12.99
N VAL A 16 4.51 -34.54 13.21
CA VAL A 16 5.31 -33.32 13.37
C VAL A 16 5.33 -32.48 12.09
N ILE A 17 5.43 -33.10 10.93
CA ILE A 17 5.40 -32.42 9.62
C ILE A 17 4.01 -31.82 9.37
N SER A 18 2.94 -32.54 9.68
CA SER A 18 1.57 -32.04 9.50
C SER A 18 1.27 -30.84 10.40
N VAL A 19 1.73 -30.85 11.64
CA VAL A 19 1.57 -29.70 12.57
C VAL A 19 2.37 -28.50 12.08
N LYS A 20 3.58 -28.67 11.59
CA LYS A 20 4.39 -27.59 11.01
C LYS A 20 3.73 -27.03 9.73
N PHE A 21 3.15 -27.89 8.89
CA PHE A 21 2.47 -27.45 7.68
C PHE A 21 1.19 -26.64 7.98
N ILE A 22 0.45 -27.00 9.03
CA ILE A 22 -0.73 -26.24 9.48
C ILE A 22 -0.30 -24.88 10.04
N PHE A 23 0.78 -24.81 10.81
CA PHE A 23 1.31 -23.55 11.33
C PHE A 23 1.92 -22.65 10.25
N TRP A 24 2.53 -23.22 9.20
CA TRP A 24 3.09 -22.44 8.09
C TRP A 24 2.00 -21.86 7.18
N ASN A 25 0.85 -22.53 7.09
CA ASN A 25 -0.28 -22.04 6.26
C ASN A 25 -1.24 -21.12 7.00
N SER A 26 -0.97 -20.83 8.27
CA SER A 26 -1.54 -19.68 8.97
C SER A 26 -0.79 -18.40 8.60
N SER A 27 -0.59 -18.18 7.29
CA SER A 27 -0.32 -16.87 6.75
C SER A 27 -1.59 -16.05 7.04
N GLU A 28 -1.46 -15.15 7.99
CA GLU A 28 -2.48 -14.23 8.44
C GLU A 28 -3.21 -13.61 7.25
N LYS A 29 -4.34 -14.20 6.88
CA LYS A 29 -5.42 -13.43 6.31
C LYS A 29 -5.94 -12.59 7.48
N ASN A 30 -5.30 -11.47 7.73
CA ASN A 30 -5.92 -10.38 8.46
C ASN A 30 -7.15 -9.97 7.64
N HIS A 31 -8.23 -10.68 7.85
CA HIS A 31 -9.57 -10.19 7.63
C HIS A 31 -9.79 -9.09 8.68
N THR A 32 -9.16 -7.96 8.44
CA THR A 32 -9.61 -6.71 9.04
C THR A 32 -11.01 -6.50 8.50
N SER A 33 -11.98 -6.80 9.31
CA SER A 33 -13.39 -6.43 9.13
C SER A 33 -13.43 -5.02 8.54
N GLY A 34 -14.10 -4.86 7.38
CA GLY A 34 -14.10 -3.72 6.47
C GLY A 34 -14.19 -2.32 7.06
N VAL A 35 -13.18 -1.87 7.77
CA VAL A 35 -12.95 -0.45 8.00
C VAL A 35 -12.32 0.08 6.72
N CYS A 36 -13.15 0.72 5.88
CA CYS A 36 -12.68 1.41 4.70
C CYS A 36 -11.85 2.62 5.16
N LEU A 37 -10.52 2.45 5.23
CA LEU A 37 -9.62 3.52 5.64
C LEU A 37 -9.71 4.69 4.65
N PRO A 38 -9.78 5.93 5.13
CA PRO A 38 -9.74 7.09 4.25
C PRO A 38 -8.42 7.13 3.46
N ILE A 39 -8.51 7.38 2.16
CA ILE A 39 -7.36 7.39 1.27
C ILE A 39 -6.74 8.79 1.22
N ILE A 40 -5.43 8.85 1.38
CA ILE A 40 -4.59 10.01 1.07
C ILE A 40 -3.77 9.65 -0.17
N ALA A 41 -4.03 10.32 -1.28
CA ALA A 41 -3.32 10.10 -2.54
C ALA A 41 -2.14 11.06 -2.65
N ILE A 42 -0.97 10.55 -3.06
CA ILE A 42 0.22 11.35 -3.30
C ILE A 42 0.69 11.09 -4.73
N THR A 43 0.84 12.14 -5.53
CA THR A 43 1.41 12.04 -6.88
C THR A 43 2.68 12.89 -7.00
N GLN A 44 3.69 12.36 -7.66
CA GLN A 44 4.99 12.99 -7.89
C GLN A 44 5.37 12.83 -9.36
N ILE A 45 5.96 13.87 -9.96
CA ILE A 45 6.27 13.82 -11.40
C ILE A 45 7.45 12.91 -11.71
N ILE A 46 8.48 12.90 -10.89
CA ILE A 46 9.72 12.14 -11.09
C ILE A 46 10.37 11.83 -9.73
N GLU A 47 11.17 10.79 -9.67
CA GLU A 47 12.05 10.53 -8.53
C GLU A 47 13.22 11.50 -8.55
N HIS A 48 13.35 12.31 -7.51
CA HIS A 48 14.44 13.24 -7.31
C HIS A 48 14.65 13.44 -5.80
N PRO A 49 15.89 13.50 -5.32
CA PRO A 49 16.16 13.56 -3.88
C PRO A 49 15.37 14.62 -3.11
N SER A 50 15.21 15.82 -3.68
CA SER A 50 14.42 16.88 -3.03
C SER A 50 12.93 16.57 -2.96
N LEU A 51 12.35 16.05 -4.04
CA LEU A 51 10.93 15.67 -4.07
C LEU A 51 10.64 14.45 -3.18
N ASP A 52 11.57 13.52 -3.10
CA ASP A 52 11.47 12.37 -2.21
C ASP A 52 11.54 12.79 -0.75
N GLN A 53 12.38 13.77 -0.40
CA GLN A 53 12.42 14.34 0.93
C GLN A 53 11.12 15.07 1.30
N GLU A 54 10.53 15.82 0.36
CA GLU A 54 9.20 16.42 0.57
C GLU A 54 8.16 15.36 0.86
N ARG A 55 8.11 14.29 0.07
CA ARG A 55 7.19 13.18 0.27
C ARG A 55 7.38 12.52 1.64
N TYR A 56 8.61 12.20 2.02
CA TYR A 56 8.89 11.64 3.34
C TYR A 56 8.50 12.59 4.47
N GLY A 57 8.78 13.88 4.32
CA GLY A 57 8.38 14.89 5.30
C GLY A 57 6.87 14.96 5.49
N ILE A 58 6.10 14.88 4.39
CA ILE A 58 4.64 14.84 4.42
C ILE A 58 4.14 13.59 5.16
N ILE A 59 4.65 12.41 4.80
CA ILE A 59 4.25 11.14 5.44
C ILE A 59 4.58 11.15 6.94
N GLN A 60 5.74 11.66 7.33
CA GLN A 60 6.12 11.79 8.74
C GLN A 60 5.23 12.78 9.50
N ALA A 61 4.89 13.90 8.88
CA ALA A 61 3.99 14.88 9.48
C ALA A 61 2.59 14.31 9.69
N LEU A 62 2.08 13.57 8.70
CA LEU A 62 0.81 12.85 8.81
C LEU A 62 0.84 11.84 9.96
N ALA A 63 1.89 11.04 10.06
CA ALA A 63 2.04 10.05 11.13
C ALA A 63 2.08 10.71 12.52
N LYS A 64 2.81 11.83 12.68
CA LYS A 64 2.84 12.62 13.93
C LYS A 64 1.47 13.19 14.29
N ALA A 65 0.63 13.49 13.31
CA ALA A 65 -0.74 13.96 13.51
C ALA A 65 -1.76 12.83 13.73
N GLY A 66 -1.32 11.55 13.79
CA GLY A 66 -2.16 10.39 14.01
C GLY A 66 -2.69 9.73 12.73
N TYR A 67 -2.31 10.21 11.56
CA TYR A 67 -2.65 9.60 10.26
C TYR A 67 -1.59 8.59 9.85
N ILE A 68 -1.67 7.38 10.39
CA ILE A 68 -0.69 6.31 10.20
C ILE A 68 -1.14 5.40 9.07
N ASP A 69 -0.26 5.23 8.07
CA ASP A 69 -0.54 4.37 6.91
C ASP A 69 -0.81 2.92 7.33
N GLY A 70 -1.88 2.34 6.78
CA GLY A 70 -2.34 1.00 7.09
C GLY A 70 -3.07 0.85 8.44
N GLN A 71 -3.17 1.91 9.26
CA GLN A 71 -3.86 1.89 10.56
C GLN A 71 -5.05 2.86 10.60
N THR A 72 -4.83 4.14 10.37
CA THR A 72 -5.88 5.17 10.42
C THR A 72 -6.21 5.74 9.04
N VAL A 73 -5.29 5.64 8.10
CA VAL A 73 -5.43 6.04 6.70
C VAL A 73 -4.76 5.01 5.79
N LYS A 74 -5.06 5.08 4.50
CA LYS A 74 -4.32 4.40 3.44
C LYS A 74 -3.62 5.44 2.59
N ILE A 75 -2.28 5.44 2.56
CA ILE A 75 -1.50 6.31 1.70
C ILE A 75 -1.26 5.60 0.36
N VAL A 76 -1.66 6.23 -0.74
CA VAL A 76 -1.44 5.72 -2.10
C VAL A 76 -0.52 6.68 -2.83
N TYR A 77 0.69 6.22 -3.14
CA TYR A 77 1.72 7.00 -3.86
C TYR A 77 1.88 6.50 -5.29
N GLN A 78 2.01 7.45 -6.23
CA GLN A 78 2.27 7.18 -7.64
C GLN A 78 3.28 8.18 -8.22
N ASN A 79 4.18 7.68 -9.08
CA ASN A 79 5.23 8.46 -9.74
C ASN A 79 5.04 8.42 -11.27
N ALA A 80 5.09 9.57 -11.91
CA ALA A 80 4.84 9.71 -13.34
C ALA A 80 6.09 9.51 -14.23
N GLN A 81 7.25 9.25 -13.63
CA GLN A 81 8.52 9.00 -14.33
C GLN A 81 8.90 10.12 -15.32
N GLY A 82 8.57 11.37 -14.99
CA GLY A 82 8.85 12.54 -15.83
C GLY A 82 7.85 12.74 -16.99
N ASN A 83 6.85 11.88 -17.15
CA ASN A 83 5.93 11.93 -18.28
C ASN A 83 4.60 12.61 -17.89
N MET A 84 4.25 13.71 -18.58
CA MET A 84 3.04 14.47 -18.31
C MET A 84 1.75 13.72 -18.64
N ALA A 85 1.73 12.88 -19.69
CA ALA A 85 0.58 12.06 -20.02
C ALA A 85 0.35 10.99 -18.93
N THR A 86 1.41 10.39 -18.45
CA THR A 86 1.37 9.45 -17.31
C THR A 86 0.89 10.16 -16.04
N ALA A 87 1.33 11.40 -15.78
CA ALA A 87 0.86 12.19 -14.64
C ALA A 87 -0.66 12.40 -14.66
N ALA A 88 -1.23 12.70 -15.83
CA ALA A 88 -2.68 12.84 -15.99
C ALA A 88 -3.41 11.50 -15.77
N GLN A 89 -2.89 10.39 -16.29
CA GLN A 89 -3.46 9.06 -16.06
C GLN A 89 -3.43 8.66 -14.58
N ILE A 90 -2.33 8.94 -13.89
CA ILE A 90 -2.17 8.71 -12.45
C ILE A 90 -3.22 9.49 -11.67
N VAL A 91 -3.41 10.77 -11.97
CA VAL A 91 -4.41 11.60 -11.28
C VAL A 91 -5.81 11.03 -11.49
N ASN A 92 -6.18 10.63 -12.71
CA ASN A 92 -7.46 9.98 -12.98
C ASN A 92 -7.65 8.70 -12.17
N GLN A 93 -6.62 7.86 -12.13
CA GLN A 93 -6.64 6.61 -11.36
C GLN A 93 -6.75 6.88 -9.85
N LEU A 94 -6.06 7.88 -9.33
CA LEU A 94 -6.15 8.25 -7.93
C LEU A 94 -7.53 8.84 -7.57
N LEU A 95 -8.09 9.70 -8.44
CA LEU A 95 -9.43 10.27 -8.25
C LEU A 95 -10.53 9.19 -8.26
N SER A 96 -10.39 8.15 -9.07
CA SER A 96 -11.36 7.03 -9.10
C SER A 96 -11.43 6.27 -7.76
N GLN A 97 -10.40 6.34 -6.94
CA GLN A 97 -10.37 5.76 -5.58
C GLN A 97 -11.04 6.66 -4.53
N GLN A 98 -11.56 7.82 -4.92
CA GLN A 98 -12.23 8.80 -4.05
C GLN A 98 -11.38 9.20 -2.83
N PRO A 99 -10.15 9.67 -3.02
CA PRO A 99 -9.28 10.04 -1.91
C PRO A 99 -9.90 11.23 -1.14
N LYS A 100 -9.71 11.25 0.18
CA LYS A 100 -10.09 12.39 1.02
C LYS A 100 -9.20 13.60 0.78
N VAL A 101 -7.92 13.35 0.47
CA VAL A 101 -6.92 14.36 0.16
C VAL A 101 -6.04 13.85 -0.98
N MET A 102 -5.72 14.76 -1.91
CA MET A 102 -4.70 14.53 -2.93
C MET A 102 -3.56 15.52 -2.75
N VAL A 103 -2.36 15.00 -2.60
CA VAL A 103 -1.12 15.77 -2.51
C VAL A 103 -0.37 15.63 -3.83
N ALA A 104 -0.07 16.75 -4.46
CA ALA A 104 0.68 16.78 -5.72
C ALA A 104 2.03 17.45 -5.48
N ILE A 105 3.10 16.65 -5.53
CA ILE A 105 4.48 17.10 -5.32
C ILE A 105 5.05 17.57 -6.64
N SER A 106 5.48 18.81 -6.70
CA SER A 106 5.98 19.56 -7.86
C SER A 106 4.89 20.24 -8.70
N THR A 107 5.27 21.31 -9.39
CA THR A 107 4.38 22.08 -10.27
C THR A 107 3.73 21.26 -11.39
N PRO A 108 4.44 20.37 -12.11
CA PRO A 108 3.81 19.53 -13.13
C PRO A 108 2.71 18.61 -12.58
N SER A 109 2.94 17.98 -11.42
CA SER A 109 1.94 17.14 -10.76
C SER A 109 0.74 17.95 -10.30
N ALA A 110 0.97 19.13 -9.73
CA ALA A 110 -0.09 20.02 -9.30
C ALA A 110 -0.96 20.51 -10.48
N ARG A 111 -0.35 20.83 -11.61
CA ARG A 111 -1.08 21.23 -12.84
C ARG A 111 -1.94 20.08 -13.37
N ALA A 112 -1.42 18.86 -13.42
CA ALA A 112 -2.17 17.68 -13.83
C ALA A 112 -3.38 17.46 -12.92
N ALA A 113 -3.17 17.50 -11.60
CA ALA A 113 -4.23 17.34 -10.61
C ALA A 113 -5.30 18.44 -10.73
N PHE A 114 -4.91 19.70 -10.81
CA PHE A 114 -5.82 20.83 -10.90
C PHE A 114 -6.69 20.80 -12.16
N SER A 115 -6.09 20.48 -13.32
CA SER A 115 -6.82 20.42 -14.60
C SER A 115 -7.94 19.37 -14.57
N LEU A 116 -7.67 18.22 -13.97
CA LEU A 116 -8.62 17.12 -13.90
C LEU A 116 -9.70 17.36 -12.82
N ILE A 117 -9.33 17.86 -11.63
CA ILE A 117 -10.30 18.18 -10.57
C ILE A 117 -11.29 19.25 -11.04
N LYS A 118 -10.83 20.25 -11.81
CA LYS A 118 -11.71 21.26 -12.41
C LYS A 118 -12.73 20.62 -13.38
N SER A 119 -12.29 19.63 -14.17
CA SER A 119 -13.18 18.91 -15.10
C SER A 119 -14.25 18.05 -14.41
N PHE A 120 -13.97 17.59 -13.18
CA PHE A 120 -14.95 16.81 -12.40
C PHE A 120 -16.02 17.65 -11.68
N LYS A 121 -15.80 18.95 -11.53
CA LYS A 121 -16.73 19.86 -10.85
C LYS A 121 -17.66 20.62 -11.80
N GLY A 122 -17.47 20.51 -13.09
CA GLY A 122 -18.31 21.08 -14.14
C GLY A 122 -19.24 20.06 -14.71
#